data_42e6410baa06bf278cd03066a459906e
#
_entry.id   42e6410baa06bf278cd03066a459906e
#
_cell.length_a   1.000
_cell.length_b   1.000
_cell.length_c   1.000
_cell.angle_alpha   90.00
_cell.angle_beta   90.00
_cell.angle_gamma   90.00
#
_symmetry.space_group_name_H-M   'P 1'
#
loop_
_entity.id
_entity.type
_entity.pdbx_description
1 polymer ?
#
loop_
_entity_poly.entity_id
_entity_poly.type
_entity_poly.pdbx_seq_one_letter_code
_entity_poly.pdbx_strand_id
1 'polypeptide(L)'
;MANAIIVKPLAFAGVTASSAAAGHDPAYVGNDYLGVTWQSAAGTASQSLVVDLGADRPLDFAALLGCDGATGAWTLTVEVATAGQGSGFPAGTFSTGVLPFLAGAAAWESGRGIGWWSGASIVGRYVRLTIAGLGNAAATVGRLVLGAKLQLHRNFGFGGKFGVKDLGSYDLSSRGCR
;
A
#
# COMPACT_ATOMS: atom_id res chain seq x y z
N MET A 1 -21.50 -2.41 6.13
CA MET A 1 -20.11 -2.96 6.20
C MET A 1 -19.59 -3.06 4.78
N ALA A 2 -18.35 -2.61 4.54
CA ALA A 2 -17.72 -2.79 3.24
C ALA A 2 -17.38 -4.28 3.03
N ASN A 3 -17.51 -4.77 1.78
CA ASN A 3 -17.12 -6.13 1.44
C ASN A 3 -15.61 -6.28 1.38
N ALA A 4 -15.12 -7.52 1.50
CA ALA A 4 -13.70 -7.83 1.42
C ALA A 4 -13.10 -7.37 0.08
N ILE A 5 -11.91 -6.80 0.15
CA ILE A 5 -11.13 -6.33 -0.99
C ILE A 5 -9.88 -7.20 -1.10
N ILE A 6 -9.61 -7.71 -2.28
CA ILE A 6 -8.39 -8.44 -2.62
C ILE A 6 -7.64 -7.60 -3.65
N VAL A 7 -6.36 -7.35 -3.40
CA VAL A 7 -5.51 -6.57 -4.31
C VAL A 7 -4.29 -7.39 -4.68
N LYS A 8 -4.03 -7.52 -5.98
CA LYS A 8 -2.76 -8.03 -6.47
C LYS A 8 -1.77 -6.85 -6.54
N PRO A 9 -0.70 -6.85 -5.73
CA PRO A 9 0.27 -5.76 -5.75
C PRO A 9 0.92 -5.62 -7.13
N LEU A 10 1.07 -4.38 -7.59
CA LEU A 10 1.89 -4.03 -8.75
C LEU A 10 3.36 -3.99 -8.34
N ALA A 11 4.23 -4.42 -9.25
CA ALA A 11 5.67 -4.24 -9.10
C ALA A 11 6.05 -2.76 -9.33
N PHE A 12 7.05 -2.27 -8.59
CA PHE A 12 7.59 -0.92 -8.72
C PHE A 12 8.87 -0.96 -9.56
N ALA A 13 8.98 -0.08 -10.54
CA ALA A 13 10.20 0.14 -11.30
C ALA A 13 11.18 1.04 -10.51
N GLY A 14 10.65 1.91 -9.65
CA GLY A 14 11.44 2.75 -8.77
C GLY A 14 10.59 3.39 -7.69
N VAL A 15 11.22 3.73 -6.57
CA VAL A 15 10.61 4.49 -5.48
C VAL A 15 11.57 5.57 -5.03
N THR A 16 11.06 6.79 -4.90
CA THR A 16 11.78 7.93 -4.32
C THR A 16 10.98 8.53 -3.19
N ALA A 17 11.63 9.23 -2.29
CA ALA A 17 10.99 9.88 -1.16
C ALA A 17 11.45 11.33 -1.03
N SER A 18 10.65 12.17 -0.37
CA SER A 18 11.05 13.54 0.00
C SER A 18 12.26 13.56 0.95
N SER A 19 12.38 12.53 1.80
CA SER A 19 13.54 12.29 2.66
C SER A 19 13.62 10.81 3.05
N ALA A 20 14.80 10.37 3.51
CA ALA A 20 15.00 9.07 4.11
C ALA A 20 16.00 9.17 5.27
N ALA A 21 15.73 8.48 6.35
CA ALA A 21 16.68 8.29 7.44
C ALA A 21 17.76 7.28 7.00
N ALA A 22 18.94 7.37 7.59
CA ALA A 22 20.07 6.47 7.28
C ALA A 22 19.65 5.00 7.50
N GLY A 23 19.86 4.15 6.50
CA GLY A 23 19.50 2.73 6.53
C GLY A 23 18.03 2.42 6.24
N HIS A 24 17.20 3.41 5.93
CA HIS A 24 15.76 3.27 5.64
C HIS A 24 15.43 3.70 4.21
N ASP A 25 15.93 2.94 3.23
CA ASP A 25 15.77 3.25 1.80
C ASP A 25 14.29 3.26 1.38
N PRO A 26 13.84 4.26 0.58
CA PRO A 26 12.48 4.28 0.03
C PRO A 26 12.07 3.02 -0.73
N ALA A 27 13.01 2.34 -1.37
CA ALA A 27 12.74 1.08 -2.08
C ALA A 27 12.22 -0.04 -1.18
N TYR A 28 12.47 0.04 0.13
CA TYR A 28 12.01 -0.98 1.09
C TYR A 28 10.50 -1.11 1.16
N VAL A 29 9.72 -0.06 0.83
CA VAL A 29 8.25 -0.17 0.82
C VAL A 29 7.71 -1.12 -0.24
N GLY A 30 8.53 -1.53 -1.20
CA GLY A 30 8.18 -2.50 -2.25
C GLY A 30 8.40 -3.96 -1.87
N ASN A 31 9.02 -4.25 -0.71
CA ASN A 31 9.29 -5.62 -0.28
C ASN A 31 8.12 -6.23 0.51
N ASP A 32 8.16 -7.55 0.73
CA ASP A 32 7.10 -8.28 1.44
C ASP A 32 7.29 -8.32 2.97
N TYR A 33 8.38 -7.75 3.48
CA TYR A 33 8.73 -7.78 4.90
C TYR A 33 8.38 -6.47 5.58
N LEU A 34 7.31 -6.44 6.38
CA LEU A 34 6.85 -5.25 7.11
C LEU A 34 7.88 -4.68 8.09
N GLY A 35 8.85 -5.47 8.51
CA GLY A 35 9.92 -5.03 9.42
C GLY A 35 11.08 -4.31 8.74
N VAL A 36 11.17 -4.36 7.39
CA VAL A 36 12.15 -3.62 6.60
C VAL A 36 11.48 -2.37 6.09
N THR A 37 11.66 -1.26 6.79
CA THR A 37 10.84 -0.06 6.64
C THR A 37 11.59 1.07 5.94
N TRP A 38 10.88 1.86 5.14
CA TRP A 38 11.28 3.23 4.88
C TRP A 38 10.93 4.08 6.10
N GLN A 39 11.84 4.97 6.46
CA GLN A 39 11.60 6.00 7.46
C GLN A 39 12.06 7.34 6.91
N SER A 40 11.21 8.35 7.04
CA SER A 40 11.58 9.72 6.66
C SER A 40 12.51 10.36 7.70
N ALA A 41 13.16 11.46 7.33
CA ALA A 41 13.72 12.36 8.32
C ALA A 41 12.60 12.94 9.19
N ALA A 42 12.90 13.19 10.47
CA ALA A 42 12.03 13.91 11.38
C ALA A 42 12.10 15.43 11.15
N GLY A 43 11.19 16.18 11.76
CA GLY A 43 11.24 17.65 11.78
C GLY A 43 10.47 18.33 10.67
N THR A 44 9.69 17.60 9.86
CA THR A 44 8.81 18.17 8.82
C THR A 44 7.37 17.73 9.01
N ALA A 45 6.43 18.64 8.75
CA ALA A 45 5.00 18.38 8.93
C ALA A 45 4.43 17.38 7.91
N SER A 46 5.12 17.17 6.79
CA SER A 46 4.69 16.24 5.74
C SER A 46 5.87 15.57 5.05
N GLN A 47 5.64 14.36 4.57
CA GLN A 47 6.58 13.54 3.81
C GLN A 47 5.87 12.86 2.65
N SER A 48 6.61 12.58 1.57
CA SER A 48 6.03 11.95 0.40
C SER A 48 6.89 10.81 -0.14
N LEU A 49 6.21 9.82 -0.70
CA LEU A 49 6.77 8.75 -1.53
C LEU A 49 6.27 8.93 -2.96
N VAL A 50 7.15 8.78 -3.92
CA VAL A 50 6.81 8.75 -5.35
C VAL A 50 7.24 7.41 -5.92
N VAL A 51 6.28 6.69 -6.48
CA VAL A 51 6.46 5.37 -7.11
C VAL A 51 6.39 5.51 -8.61
N ASP A 52 7.34 4.92 -9.33
CA ASP A 52 7.27 4.67 -10.76
C ASP A 52 6.84 3.22 -11.00
N LEU A 53 5.75 3.02 -11.70
CA LEU A 53 5.24 1.70 -12.09
C LEU A 53 5.84 1.19 -13.42
N GLY A 54 6.74 1.97 -14.04
CA GLY A 54 7.38 1.65 -15.32
C GLY A 54 6.50 1.91 -16.55
N ALA A 55 5.19 1.82 -16.40
CA ALA A 55 4.20 2.10 -17.45
C ALA A 55 2.87 2.52 -16.83
N ASP A 56 1.99 3.10 -17.65
CA ASP A 56 0.62 3.38 -17.23
C ASP A 56 -0.11 2.09 -16.85
N ARG A 57 -0.68 2.04 -15.64
CA ARG A 57 -1.41 0.89 -15.08
C ARG A 57 -2.74 1.34 -14.48
N PRO A 58 -3.78 0.50 -14.54
CA PRO A 58 -5.02 0.77 -13.82
C PRO A 58 -4.80 0.64 -12.32
N LEU A 59 -5.32 1.61 -11.57
CA LEU A 59 -5.21 1.74 -10.13
C LEU A 59 -6.55 2.18 -9.57
N ASP A 60 -7.01 1.53 -8.53
CA ASP A 60 -8.18 1.93 -7.74
C ASP A 60 -8.01 1.66 -6.25
N PHE A 61 -6.77 1.28 -5.87
CA PHE A 61 -6.40 0.99 -4.49
C PHE A 61 -4.94 1.36 -4.20
N ALA A 62 -4.73 1.97 -3.04
CA ALA A 62 -3.43 2.21 -2.45
C ALA A 62 -3.49 1.98 -0.94
N ALA A 63 -2.49 1.30 -0.36
CA ALA A 63 -2.37 1.12 1.08
C ALA A 63 -0.93 1.20 1.56
N LEU A 64 -0.74 1.91 2.66
CA LEU A 64 0.48 1.98 3.45
C LEU A 64 0.28 1.12 4.70
N LEU A 65 1.09 0.11 4.87
CA LEU A 65 0.99 -0.90 5.93
C LEU A 65 2.19 -0.79 6.88
N GLY A 66 1.96 -1.11 8.16
CA GLY A 66 3.03 -1.11 9.15
C GLY A 66 3.57 0.28 9.45
N CYS A 67 2.70 1.29 9.55
CA CYS A 67 3.08 2.67 9.79
C CYS A 67 3.21 2.91 11.30
N ASP A 68 4.45 2.89 11.80
CA ASP A 68 4.73 3.12 13.22
C ASP A 68 4.45 4.59 13.60
N GLY A 69 3.83 4.77 14.76
CA GLY A 69 3.52 6.09 15.31
C GLY A 69 2.37 6.82 14.61
N ALA A 70 1.64 6.16 13.72
CA ALA A 70 0.49 6.77 13.06
C ALA A 70 -0.58 7.18 14.07
N THR A 71 -1.07 8.41 13.96
CA THR A 71 -2.10 8.98 14.84
C THR A 71 -3.29 9.47 14.03
N GLY A 72 -4.38 9.80 14.73
CA GLY A 72 -5.56 10.40 14.11
C GLY A 72 -5.33 11.80 13.50
N ALA A 73 -4.20 12.45 13.80
CA ALA A 73 -3.81 13.70 13.16
C ALA A 73 -3.18 13.51 11.77
N TRP A 74 -2.73 12.29 11.44
CA TRP A 74 -2.12 12.03 10.15
C TRP A 74 -3.18 12.03 9.05
N THR A 75 -2.77 12.55 7.90
CA THR A 75 -3.58 12.54 6.68
C THR A 75 -2.81 11.92 5.53
N LEU A 76 -3.56 11.40 4.56
CA LEU A 76 -3.03 10.79 3.35
C LEU A 76 -3.60 11.53 2.13
N THR A 77 -2.73 11.87 1.19
CA THR A 77 -3.14 12.29 -0.16
C THR A 77 -2.50 11.34 -1.17
N VAL A 78 -3.29 10.82 -2.09
CA VAL A 78 -2.81 10.00 -3.20
C VAL A 78 -3.02 10.76 -4.50
N GLU A 79 -1.96 10.90 -5.27
CA GLU A 79 -1.97 11.54 -6.58
C GLU A 79 -1.45 10.55 -7.62
N VAL A 80 -2.06 10.55 -8.81
CA VAL A 80 -1.69 9.63 -9.87
C VAL A 80 -1.53 10.39 -11.17
N ALA A 81 -0.34 10.31 -11.76
CA ALA A 81 0.01 10.93 -13.02
C ALA A 81 0.31 9.87 -14.09
N THR A 82 -0.14 10.13 -15.32
CA THR A 82 0.20 9.29 -16.48
C THR A 82 1.67 9.48 -16.89
N ALA A 83 2.17 8.57 -17.73
CA ALA A 83 3.49 8.73 -18.32
C ALA A 83 3.65 10.07 -19.07
N GLY A 84 2.59 10.53 -19.75
CA GLY A 84 2.58 11.80 -20.46
C GLY A 84 2.58 13.04 -19.55
N GLN A 85 2.01 12.94 -18.35
CA GLN A 85 2.03 14.01 -17.34
C GLN A 85 3.37 14.07 -16.60
N GLY A 86 4.07 12.94 -16.46
CA GLY A 86 5.36 12.85 -15.79
C GLY A 86 5.27 12.85 -14.25
N SER A 87 6.44 12.67 -13.62
CA SER A 87 6.58 12.55 -12.16
C SER A 87 6.51 13.88 -11.39
N GLY A 88 6.31 14.99 -12.08
CA GLY A 88 6.15 16.32 -11.48
C GLY A 88 4.74 16.61 -10.95
N PHE A 89 3.77 15.79 -11.28
CA PHE A 89 2.36 15.92 -10.90
C PHE A 89 1.80 17.31 -11.24
N PRO A 90 1.74 17.68 -12.54
CA PRO A 90 1.24 18.99 -12.97
C PRO A 90 -0.26 19.15 -12.69
N ALA A 91 -0.77 20.35 -12.90
CA ALA A 91 -2.21 20.61 -12.81
C ALA A 91 -3.01 19.65 -13.70
N GLY A 92 -4.13 19.15 -13.19
CA GLY A 92 -4.95 18.13 -13.87
C GLY A 92 -4.54 16.68 -13.57
N THR A 93 -3.50 16.44 -12.76
CA THR A 93 -3.21 15.14 -12.19
C THR A 93 -4.36 14.71 -11.26
N PHE A 94 -4.70 13.43 -11.28
CA PHE A 94 -5.67 12.89 -10.33
C PHE A 94 -5.18 13.07 -8.90
N SER A 95 -6.08 13.51 -8.02
CA SER A 95 -5.83 13.60 -6.58
C SER A 95 -7.06 13.17 -5.80
N THR A 96 -6.83 12.43 -4.72
CA THR A 96 -7.89 12.07 -3.76
C THR A 96 -8.34 13.25 -2.91
N GLY A 97 -7.57 14.35 -2.92
CA GLY A 97 -7.63 15.31 -1.83
C GLY A 97 -7.11 14.71 -0.52
N VAL A 98 -7.33 15.44 0.57
CA VAL A 98 -6.85 15.04 1.90
C VAL A 98 -7.80 14.02 2.52
N LEU A 99 -7.29 12.84 2.86
CA LEU A 99 -8.02 11.75 3.51
C LEU A 99 -7.50 11.56 4.95
N PRO A 100 -8.36 11.15 5.91
CA PRO A 100 -7.88 10.68 7.20
C PRO A 100 -6.96 9.46 7.01
N PHE A 101 -5.76 9.47 7.59
CA PHE A 101 -4.80 8.37 7.41
C PHE A 101 -5.35 7.05 7.95
N LEU A 102 -5.87 7.06 9.16
CA LEU A 102 -6.42 5.87 9.80
C LEU A 102 -7.88 5.60 9.41
N ALA A 103 -8.45 6.34 8.47
CA ALA A 103 -9.87 6.24 8.05
C ALA A 103 -10.86 6.18 9.24
N GLY A 104 -10.56 6.87 10.33
CA GLY A 104 -11.37 6.90 11.57
C GLY A 104 -11.16 5.68 12.49
N ALA A 105 -10.29 4.73 12.13
CA ALA A 105 -9.90 3.64 13.01
C ALA A 105 -8.78 4.09 13.97
N ALA A 106 -8.76 3.53 15.19
CA ALA A 106 -7.60 3.65 16.04
C ALA A 106 -6.38 2.90 15.44
N ALA A 107 -5.17 3.35 15.77
CA ALA A 107 -3.98 2.54 15.51
C ALA A 107 -4.14 1.18 16.23
N TRP A 108 -3.59 0.12 15.63
CA TRP A 108 -3.61 -1.19 16.28
C TRP A 108 -2.88 -1.13 17.61
N GLU A 109 -3.15 -2.10 18.50
CA GLU A 109 -2.54 -2.20 19.83
C GLU A 109 -1.00 -2.14 19.78
N SER A 110 -0.40 -2.54 18.67
CA SER A 110 1.06 -2.44 18.44
C SER A 110 1.54 -1.03 18.08
N GLY A 111 0.65 -0.02 18.02
CA GLY A 111 0.99 1.33 17.57
C GLY A 111 1.20 1.47 16.06
N ARG A 112 0.95 0.42 15.29
CA ARG A 112 1.09 0.42 13.82
C ARG A 112 -0.23 0.75 13.15
N GLY A 113 -0.22 1.77 12.31
CA GLY A 113 -1.37 2.21 11.54
C GLY A 113 -1.39 1.65 10.11
N ILE A 114 -2.54 1.78 9.49
CA ILE A 114 -2.74 1.49 8.07
C ILE A 114 -3.41 2.70 7.45
N GLY A 115 -2.75 3.33 6.48
CA GLY A 115 -3.34 4.37 5.65
C GLY A 115 -3.73 3.77 4.31
N TRP A 116 -4.97 4.02 3.84
CA TRP A 116 -5.42 3.44 2.58
C TRP A 116 -6.41 4.34 1.85
N TRP A 117 -6.45 4.13 0.53
CA TRP A 117 -7.43 4.71 -0.37
C TRP A 117 -8.01 3.62 -1.28
N SER A 118 -9.31 3.73 -1.57
CA SER A 118 -10.00 2.95 -2.58
C SER A 118 -11.00 3.84 -3.29
N GLY A 119 -10.95 3.87 -4.63
CA GLY A 119 -11.76 4.76 -5.44
C GLY A 119 -12.23 4.13 -6.74
N ALA A 120 -12.59 4.98 -7.71
CA ALA A 120 -12.79 4.58 -9.09
C ALA A 120 -11.44 4.24 -9.73
N SER A 121 -11.46 3.38 -10.75
CA SER A 121 -10.25 3.04 -11.49
C SER A 121 -9.74 4.24 -12.26
N ILE A 122 -8.45 4.52 -12.08
CA ILE A 122 -7.69 5.55 -12.77
C ILE A 122 -6.47 4.90 -13.42
N VAL A 123 -5.94 5.52 -14.46
CA VAL A 123 -4.75 5.00 -15.16
C VAL A 123 -3.59 5.95 -14.93
N GLY A 124 -2.44 5.43 -14.52
CA GLY A 124 -1.22 6.21 -14.38
C GLY A 124 0.03 5.36 -14.17
N ARG A 125 1.16 6.03 -14.31
CA ARG A 125 2.50 5.47 -14.12
C ARG A 125 3.12 5.92 -12.80
N TYR A 126 2.97 7.20 -12.48
CA TYR A 126 3.57 7.78 -11.29
C TYR A 126 2.51 7.94 -10.20
N VAL A 127 2.82 7.48 -9.01
CA VAL A 127 1.93 7.59 -7.85
C VAL A 127 2.66 8.30 -6.73
N ARG A 128 2.13 9.44 -6.28
CA ARG A 128 2.63 10.16 -5.12
C ARG A 128 1.70 9.94 -3.93
N LEU A 129 2.26 9.50 -2.83
CA LEU A 129 1.56 9.37 -1.56
C LEU A 129 2.18 10.38 -0.59
N THR A 130 1.38 11.33 -0.14
CA THR A 130 1.81 12.35 0.82
C THR A 130 1.17 12.05 2.17
N ILE A 131 2.00 11.90 3.19
CA ILE A 131 1.60 11.76 4.59
C ILE A 131 1.84 13.12 5.25
N ALA A 132 0.81 13.72 5.81
CA ALA A 132 0.91 14.99 6.52
C ALA A 132 0.33 14.89 7.94
N GLY A 133 0.48 15.94 8.73
CA GLY A 133 0.10 15.92 10.14
C GLY A 133 1.12 15.24 11.05
N LEU A 134 2.37 15.10 10.57
CA LEU A 134 3.46 14.43 11.31
C LEU A 134 3.96 15.25 12.52
N GLY A 135 3.71 16.55 12.54
CA GLY A 135 4.37 17.44 13.50
C GLY A 135 5.88 17.37 13.31
N ASN A 136 6.60 16.89 14.31
CA ASN A 136 8.04 16.66 14.26
C ASN A 136 8.43 15.17 14.16
N ALA A 137 7.43 14.26 14.06
CA ALA A 137 7.70 12.83 13.98
C ALA A 137 8.20 12.43 12.59
N ALA A 138 8.94 11.33 12.51
CA ALA A 138 9.25 10.68 11.27
C ALA A 138 8.04 9.83 10.80
N ALA A 139 7.78 9.78 9.51
CA ALA A 139 6.87 8.80 8.93
C ALA A 139 7.63 7.49 8.74
N THR A 140 7.07 6.38 9.20
CA THR A 140 7.62 5.03 9.00
C THR A 140 6.58 4.20 8.25
N VAL A 141 7.01 3.52 7.19
CA VAL A 141 6.15 2.67 6.36
C VAL A 141 6.84 1.33 6.11
N GLY A 142 6.17 0.24 6.48
CA GLY A 142 6.68 -1.11 6.26
C GLY A 142 6.46 -1.59 4.83
N ARG A 143 5.27 -1.37 4.27
CA ARG A 143 4.95 -1.80 2.92
C ARG A 143 3.95 -0.85 2.25
N LEU A 144 4.14 -0.64 0.96
CA LEU A 144 3.18 0.01 0.08
C LEU A 144 2.56 -1.02 -0.86
N VAL A 145 1.23 -1.02 -0.97
CA VAL A 145 0.47 -1.83 -1.92
C VAL A 145 -0.28 -0.89 -2.86
N LEU A 146 -0.02 -1.00 -4.15
CA LEU A 146 -0.74 -0.32 -5.22
C LEU A 146 -1.32 -1.37 -6.16
N GLY A 147 -2.54 -1.18 -6.65
CA GLY A 147 -3.11 -2.11 -7.62
C GLY A 147 -4.57 -1.88 -7.95
N ALA A 148 -5.09 -2.77 -8.77
CA ALA A 148 -6.51 -2.88 -9.02
C ALA A 148 -7.14 -3.83 -7.99
N LYS A 149 -8.24 -3.39 -7.39
CA LYS A 149 -8.98 -4.17 -6.40
C LYS A 149 -9.94 -5.14 -7.06
N LEU A 150 -10.06 -6.31 -6.47
CA LEU A 150 -11.19 -7.20 -6.63
C LEU A 150 -12.07 -7.09 -5.38
N GLN A 151 -13.22 -6.45 -5.50
CA GLN A 151 -14.15 -6.35 -4.39
C GLN A 151 -15.21 -7.44 -4.54
N LEU A 152 -15.34 -8.27 -3.52
CA LEU A 152 -16.32 -9.35 -3.51
C LEU A 152 -17.73 -8.77 -3.36
N HIS A 153 -18.70 -9.31 -4.10
CA HIS A 153 -20.10 -8.95 -3.95
C HIS A 153 -20.69 -9.35 -2.59
N ARG A 154 -20.10 -10.36 -1.96
CA ARG A 154 -20.45 -10.85 -0.61
C ARG A 154 -19.18 -11.13 0.16
N ASN A 155 -19.19 -10.85 1.46
CA ASN A 155 -18.11 -11.25 2.35
C ASN A 155 -18.06 -12.78 2.48
N PHE A 156 -16.91 -13.29 2.89
CA PHE A 156 -16.79 -14.69 3.29
C PHE A 156 -17.78 -14.95 4.45
N GLY A 157 -18.57 -16.05 4.33
CA GLY A 157 -19.42 -16.49 5.41
C GLY A 157 -18.57 -16.95 6.62
N PHE A 158 -19.14 -16.82 7.81
CA PHE A 158 -18.53 -17.40 9.01
C PHE A 158 -18.31 -18.91 8.81
N GLY A 159 -17.09 -19.38 9.02
CA GLY A 159 -16.73 -20.79 8.79
C GLY A 159 -16.37 -21.14 7.34
N GLY A 160 -16.33 -20.16 6.42
CA GLY A 160 -15.82 -20.37 5.05
C GLY A 160 -14.36 -20.85 5.10
N LYS A 161 -14.09 -21.98 4.43
CA LYS A 161 -12.74 -22.52 4.25
C LYS A 161 -12.26 -22.20 2.84
N PHE A 162 -11.08 -21.61 2.72
CA PHE A 162 -10.34 -21.52 1.47
C PHE A 162 -9.30 -22.63 1.46
N GLY A 163 -9.28 -23.42 0.40
CA GLY A 163 -8.29 -24.48 0.25
C GLY A 163 -8.11 -24.85 -1.22
N VAL A 164 -6.93 -25.26 -1.59
CA VAL A 164 -6.66 -25.95 -2.86
C VAL A 164 -6.92 -27.42 -2.59
N LYS A 165 -7.90 -28.00 -3.28
CA LYS A 165 -8.09 -29.45 -3.29
C LYS A 165 -7.12 -30.03 -4.30
N ASP A 166 -6.14 -30.76 -3.83
CA ASP A 166 -5.32 -31.60 -4.71
C ASP A 166 -6.20 -32.75 -5.20
N LEU A 167 -6.45 -32.79 -6.50
CA LEU A 167 -7.18 -33.85 -7.17
C LEU A 167 -6.24 -34.93 -7.69
N GLY A 168 -4.95 -34.90 -7.35
CA GLY A 168 -3.99 -35.94 -7.66
C GLY A 168 -4.37 -37.23 -6.92
N SER A 169 -4.31 -38.37 -7.61
CA SER A 169 -4.39 -39.67 -6.96
C SER A 169 -3.01 -40.05 -6.43
N TYR A 170 -2.92 -40.30 -5.16
CA TYR A 170 -1.74 -40.92 -4.57
C TYR A 170 -1.88 -42.43 -4.68
N ASP A 171 -1.15 -43.02 -5.63
CA ASP A 171 -1.05 -44.46 -5.71
C ASP A 171 0.03 -44.94 -4.72
N LEU A 172 -0.43 -45.35 -3.55
CA LEU A 172 0.45 -45.96 -2.54
C LEU A 172 0.70 -47.40 -2.99
N SER A 173 1.84 -47.64 -3.63
CA SER A 173 2.25 -49.00 -3.90
C SER A 173 2.34 -49.80 -2.60
N SER A 174 1.95 -51.07 -2.62
CA SER A 174 1.99 -51.99 -1.47
C SER A 174 3.40 -52.14 -0.85
N ARG A 175 4.43 -51.52 -1.43
CA ARG A 175 5.82 -51.57 -0.96
C ARG A 175 6.27 -50.33 -0.18
N GLY A 176 5.37 -49.38 0.07
CA GLY A 176 5.73 -48.13 0.76
C GLY A 176 6.74 -47.29 -0.02
N CYS A 177 6.71 -46.00 0.15
CA CYS A 177 7.78 -45.12 -0.35
C CYS A 177 9.10 -45.49 0.35
N ARG A 178 10.12 -45.81 -0.43
CA ARG A 178 11.52 -45.82 0.02
C ARG A 178 12.12 -44.45 -0.23
#